data_4a4b769304b406086acaf03e4b54e5cd
#
_entry.id   4a4b769304b406086acaf03e4b54e5cd
#
_cell.length_a   1.000
_cell.length_b   1.000
_cell.length_c   1.000
_cell.angle_alpha   90.00
_cell.angle_beta   90.00
_cell.angle_gamma   90.00
#
_symmetry.space_group_name_H-M   'P 1'
#
loop_
_entity.id
_entity.type
_entity.pdbx_description
1 polymer ?
#
loop_
_entity_poly.entity_id
_entity_poly.type
_entity_poly.pdbx_seq_one_letter_code
_entity_poly.pdbx_strand_id
1 'polypeptide(L)'
;VGDGEAETGPLATSWHGNKFLNPVTDGVVLPILHLNGYKISNPTLLSRIPEEELRKMLEGCGWKPYFVEGDEPMKVHRALADTLDTVTEEILAIRKHARETGDTTRPIYPMIVLRTPKGWTGPKNVDGKQIEGSFRAHQVPLMMDSPEHLPMLEQWLRSYHPEELFDENGKLIPELKALAPTGEHRIGANPHANGGLLMHQLRLPDFRDYGLNVPAPGSVEGQDMIELGAYVRDVIKLNMDSRNFRVFGPDETMSNRLSHIFEVTDREWNAERLDTDEFLSASGRVMDGMLSADRPSRLFRKLRGVHPHYRLDGGTARQVAQGLQRPAVASADRVAQPDSGFQRMAAGPQRLYPSGPGFP
;
A
#
# COMPACT_ATOMS: atom_id res chain seq x y z
N VAL A 1 6.69 -0.59 7.60
CA VAL A 1 7.34 0.45 6.79
C VAL A 1 8.71 0.74 7.37
N GLY A 2 9.79 0.64 6.56
CA GLY A 2 11.12 1.05 7.00
C GLY A 2 11.24 2.57 7.09
N ASP A 3 12.14 3.02 7.94
CA ASP A 3 12.36 4.46 8.17
C ASP A 3 12.87 5.20 6.92
N GLY A 4 13.73 4.56 6.13
CA GLY A 4 14.22 5.13 4.88
C GLY A 4 13.10 5.34 3.85
N GLU A 5 12.19 4.39 3.71
CA GLU A 5 11.03 4.47 2.83
C GLU A 5 10.01 5.49 3.33
N ALA A 6 9.88 5.63 4.66
CA ALA A 6 8.95 6.57 5.29
C ALA A 6 9.29 8.05 5.02
N GLU A 7 10.54 8.33 4.67
CA GLU A 7 11.02 9.68 4.31
C GLU A 7 10.78 10.05 2.84
N THR A 8 10.43 9.07 1.98
CA THR A 8 10.24 9.32 0.55
C THR A 8 8.87 9.91 0.25
N GLY A 9 8.76 10.71 -0.83
CA GLY A 9 7.55 11.44 -1.20
C GLY A 9 6.25 10.63 -1.11
N PRO A 10 6.13 9.47 -1.79
CA PRO A 10 4.89 8.69 -1.76
C PRO A 10 4.49 8.19 -0.38
N LEU A 11 5.43 7.79 0.47
CA LEU A 11 5.14 7.34 1.82
C LEU A 11 4.98 8.48 2.81
N ALA A 12 5.77 9.55 2.67
CA ALA A 12 5.62 10.75 3.50
C ALA A 12 4.24 11.39 3.33
N THR A 13 3.73 11.48 2.10
CA THR A 13 2.35 11.93 1.84
C THR A 13 1.30 10.95 2.32
N SER A 14 1.60 9.66 2.35
CA SER A 14 0.67 8.62 2.76
C SER A 14 0.33 8.61 4.26
N TRP A 15 1.10 9.30 5.09
CA TRP A 15 0.72 9.52 6.50
C TRP A 15 -0.60 10.28 6.63
N HIS A 16 -1.01 11.03 5.62
CA HIS A 16 -2.32 11.72 5.56
C HIS A 16 -3.47 10.83 5.08
N GLY A 17 -3.22 9.55 4.74
CA GLY A 17 -4.21 8.63 4.17
C GLY A 17 -5.44 8.37 5.06
N ASN A 18 -5.32 8.58 6.38
CA ASN A 18 -6.44 8.47 7.31
C ASN A 18 -7.55 9.51 7.10
N LYS A 19 -7.31 10.59 6.30
CA LYS A 19 -8.33 11.59 5.93
C LYS A 19 -9.27 11.12 4.83
N PHE A 20 -9.00 9.97 4.23
CA PHE A 20 -9.79 9.38 3.14
C PHE A 20 -10.42 8.03 3.55
N LEU A 21 -10.61 7.79 4.84
CA LEU A 21 -11.19 6.57 5.37
C LEU A 21 -12.47 6.88 6.15
N ASN A 22 -13.56 6.20 5.80
CA ASN A 22 -14.80 6.24 6.55
C ASN A 22 -14.79 5.14 7.62
N PRO A 23 -14.83 5.48 8.92
CA PRO A 23 -14.75 4.49 9.99
C PRO A 23 -15.94 3.53 10.02
N VAL A 24 -17.09 3.93 9.47
CA VAL A 24 -18.30 3.10 9.42
C VAL A 24 -18.17 1.97 8.39
N THR A 25 -17.65 2.29 7.19
CA THR A 25 -17.68 1.37 6.03
C THR A 25 -16.33 0.78 5.67
N ASP A 26 -15.25 1.48 6.00
CA ASP A 26 -13.91 1.08 5.57
C ASP A 26 -13.18 0.19 6.59
N GLY A 27 -12.07 -0.38 6.16
CA GLY A 27 -11.14 -1.07 7.03
C GLY A 27 -10.19 -0.12 7.75
N VAL A 28 -9.37 -0.68 8.63
CA VAL A 28 -8.30 0.04 9.34
C VAL A 28 -6.96 -0.60 8.98
N VAL A 29 -5.94 0.22 8.86
CA VAL A 29 -4.54 -0.23 8.81
C VAL A 29 -3.85 0.21 10.08
N LEU A 30 -3.11 -0.70 10.68
CA LEU A 30 -2.15 -0.42 11.74
C LEU A 30 -0.77 -0.20 11.10
N PRO A 31 -0.27 1.03 10.95
CA PRO A 31 1.09 1.27 10.50
C PRO A 31 2.07 0.84 11.59
N ILE A 32 3.11 0.12 11.19
CA ILE A 32 4.29 -0.13 12.03
C ILE A 32 5.48 0.53 11.34
N LEU A 33 5.97 1.63 11.90
CA LEU A 33 7.17 2.32 11.45
C LEU A 33 8.39 1.68 12.11
N HIS A 34 9.21 0.99 11.35
CA HIS A 34 10.43 0.37 11.84
C HIS A 34 11.62 1.35 11.72
N LEU A 35 12.02 1.92 12.85
CA LEU A 35 13.17 2.79 12.96
C LEU A 35 14.43 1.97 13.26
N ASN A 36 15.12 1.50 12.22
CA ASN A 36 16.39 0.82 12.38
C ASN A 36 17.60 1.76 12.30
N GLY A 37 17.39 3.02 11.94
CA GLY A 37 18.35 4.10 12.01
C GLY A 37 19.13 4.39 10.74
N TYR A 38 19.09 3.53 9.73
CA TYR A 38 19.95 3.70 8.55
C TYR A 38 19.25 3.32 7.23
N LYS A 39 19.57 4.09 6.20
CA LYS A 39 19.38 3.75 4.78
C LYS A 39 20.48 2.79 4.31
N ILE A 40 20.90 2.88 3.07
CA ILE A 40 21.98 2.05 2.51
C ILE A 40 23.32 2.37 3.18
N SER A 41 23.68 3.63 3.29
CA SER A 41 24.96 4.08 3.86
C SER A 41 24.84 5.25 4.83
N ASN A 42 23.70 5.95 4.83
CA ASN A 42 23.45 7.11 5.66
C ASN A 42 22.36 6.85 6.71
N PRO A 43 22.37 7.56 7.85
CA PRO A 43 21.27 7.54 8.80
C PRO A 43 19.98 8.06 8.15
N THR A 44 18.85 7.63 8.69
CA THR A 44 17.54 8.19 8.36
C THR A 44 17.27 9.45 9.15
N LEU A 45 16.52 10.39 8.59
CA LEU A 45 16.13 11.61 9.26
C LEU A 45 15.26 11.30 10.49
N LEU A 46 14.23 10.45 10.30
CA LEU A 46 13.26 10.10 11.34
C LEU A 46 13.90 9.43 12.56
N SER A 47 15.05 8.75 12.40
CA SER A 47 15.76 8.13 13.51
C SER A 47 16.70 9.11 14.27
N ARG A 48 16.94 10.29 13.71
CA ARG A 48 17.91 11.27 14.25
C ARG A 48 17.25 12.51 14.85
N ILE A 49 15.96 12.72 14.61
CA ILE A 49 15.18 13.74 15.33
C ILE A 49 14.81 13.21 16.73
N PRO A 50 14.60 14.12 17.73
CA PRO A 50 14.11 13.72 19.04
C PRO A 50 12.77 12.98 18.95
N GLU A 51 12.54 12.05 19.88
CA GLU A 51 11.26 11.30 19.91
C GLU A 51 10.06 12.23 19.99
N GLU A 52 10.14 13.29 20.77
CA GLU A 52 9.06 14.26 20.93
C GLU A 52 8.72 14.99 19.60
N GLU A 53 9.72 15.26 18.77
CA GLU A 53 9.51 15.85 17.43
C GLU A 53 8.84 14.85 16.50
N LEU A 54 9.31 13.60 16.48
CA LEU A 54 8.70 12.53 15.70
C LEU A 54 7.26 12.27 16.15
N ARG A 55 6.99 12.25 17.44
CA ARG A 55 5.67 12.10 18.02
C ARG A 55 4.71 13.18 17.51
N LYS A 56 5.11 14.44 17.64
CA LYS A 56 4.31 15.59 17.17
C LYS A 56 4.05 15.54 15.67
N MET A 57 5.04 15.13 14.88
CA MET A 57 4.87 14.96 13.43
C MET A 57 3.80 13.90 13.12
N LEU A 58 3.83 12.75 13.77
CA LEU A 58 2.88 11.67 13.55
C LEU A 58 1.48 12.02 14.07
N GLU A 59 1.40 12.67 15.23
CA GLU A 59 0.14 13.20 15.79
C GLU A 59 -0.47 14.27 14.88
N GLY A 60 0.34 15.17 14.32
CA GLY A 60 -0.10 16.16 13.32
C GLY A 60 -0.62 15.51 12.03
N CYS A 61 -0.13 14.32 11.70
CA CYS A 61 -0.70 13.52 10.63
C CYS A 61 -1.99 12.78 11.03
N GLY A 62 -2.42 12.85 12.30
CA GLY A 62 -3.65 12.24 12.81
C GLY A 62 -3.48 10.80 13.27
N TRP A 63 -2.30 10.44 13.76
CA TRP A 63 -2.00 9.13 14.35
C TRP A 63 -1.75 9.26 15.86
N LYS A 64 -1.96 8.16 16.59
CA LYS A 64 -1.56 7.99 17.99
C LYS A 64 -0.38 7.01 18.03
N PRO A 65 0.88 7.51 18.11
CA PRO A 65 2.05 6.65 18.06
C PRO A 65 2.33 5.99 19.41
N TYR A 66 2.53 4.67 19.38
CA TYR A 66 3.05 3.84 20.47
C TYR A 66 4.50 3.49 20.17
N PHE A 67 5.41 3.77 21.09
CA PHE A 67 6.83 3.49 20.92
C PHE A 67 7.21 2.18 21.60
N VAL A 68 7.83 1.30 20.85
CA VAL A 68 8.46 0.06 21.33
C VAL A 68 9.92 0.11 20.93
N GLU A 69 10.82 0.04 21.91
CA GLU A 69 12.25 0.24 21.69
C GLU A 69 13.08 -0.77 22.47
N GLY A 70 14.20 -1.18 21.89
CA GLY A 70 15.20 -2.01 22.56
C GLY A 70 16.08 -2.83 21.61
N ASP A 71 17.01 -3.54 22.22
CA ASP A 71 17.98 -4.42 21.57
C ASP A 71 18.00 -5.83 22.20
N GLU A 72 17.31 -6.05 23.31
CA GLU A 72 17.17 -7.35 23.95
C GLU A 72 15.91 -8.04 23.41
N PRO A 73 16.05 -9.18 22.67
CA PRO A 73 14.97 -9.75 21.89
C PRO A 73 13.69 -10.07 22.70
N MET A 74 13.83 -10.69 23.87
CA MET A 74 12.65 -11.09 24.64
C MET A 74 11.91 -9.92 25.28
N LYS A 75 12.62 -8.83 25.64
CA LYS A 75 11.98 -7.61 26.16
C LYS A 75 11.21 -6.89 25.06
N VAL A 76 11.85 -6.71 23.91
CA VAL A 76 11.19 -6.07 22.75
C VAL A 76 10.00 -6.90 22.30
N HIS A 77 10.13 -8.22 22.25
CA HIS A 77 9.06 -9.12 21.86
C HIS A 77 7.83 -9.01 22.78
N ARG A 78 8.03 -9.00 24.09
CA ARG A 78 6.95 -8.82 25.07
C ARG A 78 6.31 -7.43 24.95
N ALA A 79 7.12 -6.38 24.92
CA ALA A 79 6.62 -5.00 24.78
C ALA A 79 5.82 -4.82 23.48
N LEU A 80 6.26 -5.43 22.38
CA LEU A 80 5.53 -5.39 21.12
C LEU A 80 4.21 -6.17 21.22
N ALA A 81 4.19 -7.33 21.87
CA ALA A 81 2.98 -8.12 22.07
C ALA A 81 1.94 -7.33 22.89
N ASP A 82 2.32 -6.78 24.03
CA ASP A 82 1.45 -5.96 24.88
C ASP A 82 0.91 -4.72 24.12
N THR A 83 1.77 -4.11 23.29
CA THR A 83 1.37 -2.98 22.45
C THR A 83 0.39 -3.40 21.36
N LEU A 84 0.59 -4.56 20.73
CA LEU A 84 -0.34 -5.09 19.72
C LEU A 84 -1.72 -5.38 20.31
N ASP A 85 -1.80 -5.90 21.52
CA ASP A 85 -3.07 -6.11 22.21
C ASP A 85 -3.76 -4.76 22.45
N THR A 86 -3.06 -3.79 23.02
CA THR A 86 -3.58 -2.44 23.26
C THR A 86 -4.11 -1.76 22.01
N VAL A 87 -3.33 -1.73 20.93
CA VAL A 87 -3.75 -1.06 19.69
C VAL A 87 -4.87 -1.80 18.98
N THR A 88 -4.93 -3.13 19.12
CA THR A 88 -6.01 -3.94 18.57
C THR A 88 -7.33 -3.63 19.27
N GLU A 89 -7.33 -3.56 20.60
CA GLU A 89 -8.51 -3.19 21.40
C GLU A 89 -9.00 -1.77 21.05
N GLU A 90 -8.10 -0.80 20.90
CA GLU A 90 -8.46 0.56 20.47
C GLU A 90 -9.11 0.57 19.07
N ILE A 91 -8.52 -0.15 18.11
CA ILE A 91 -9.08 -0.24 16.75
C ILE A 91 -10.46 -0.87 16.77
N LEU A 92 -10.65 -1.94 17.54
CA LEU A 92 -11.93 -2.61 17.67
C LEU A 92 -12.99 -1.70 18.31
N ALA A 93 -12.62 -0.95 19.35
CA ALA A 93 -13.51 0.02 20.00
C ALA A 93 -13.94 1.15 19.04
N ILE A 94 -12.98 1.75 18.30
CA ILE A 94 -13.27 2.76 17.28
C ILE A 94 -14.25 2.23 16.23
N ARG A 95 -13.97 1.05 15.68
CA ARG A 95 -14.81 0.44 14.65
C ARG A 95 -16.21 0.08 15.17
N LYS A 96 -16.28 -0.44 16.38
CA LYS A 96 -17.56 -0.76 17.03
C LYS A 96 -18.40 0.49 17.18
N HIS A 97 -17.84 1.54 17.80
CA HIS A 97 -18.53 2.81 17.98
C HIS A 97 -19.08 3.37 16.65
N ALA A 98 -18.20 3.51 15.65
CA ALA A 98 -18.60 4.07 14.37
C ALA A 98 -19.73 3.28 13.68
N ARG A 99 -19.69 1.95 13.75
CA ARG A 99 -20.68 1.09 13.10
C ARG A 99 -22.01 1.04 13.84
N GLU A 100 -22.00 1.11 15.17
CA GLU A 100 -23.21 1.10 16.00
C GLU A 100 -23.95 2.45 15.95
N THR A 101 -23.20 3.55 15.84
CA THR A 101 -23.77 4.92 15.86
C THR A 101 -23.95 5.54 14.47
N GLY A 102 -23.29 5.01 13.45
CA GLY A 102 -23.20 5.65 12.14
C GLY A 102 -22.29 6.89 12.12
N ASP A 103 -21.48 7.10 13.17
CA ASP A 103 -20.59 8.25 13.26
C ASP A 103 -19.45 8.14 12.24
N THR A 104 -19.41 9.08 11.31
CA THR A 104 -18.38 9.18 10.26
C THR A 104 -17.22 10.09 10.65
N THR A 105 -17.23 10.65 11.86
CA THR A 105 -16.13 11.50 12.36
C THR A 105 -14.80 10.74 12.27
N ARG A 106 -13.79 11.37 11.71
CA ARG A 106 -12.47 10.78 11.55
C ARG A 106 -11.84 10.48 12.91
N PRO A 107 -11.59 9.22 13.24
CA PRO A 107 -10.93 8.86 14.48
C PRO A 107 -9.42 9.10 14.39
N ILE A 108 -8.76 9.17 15.55
CA ILE A 108 -7.31 9.10 15.66
C ILE A 108 -6.94 7.62 15.82
N TYR A 109 -6.40 7.03 14.75
CA TYR A 109 -6.00 5.63 14.78
C TYR A 109 -4.63 5.44 15.43
N PRO A 110 -4.42 4.33 16.17
CA PRO A 110 -3.10 3.99 16.68
C PRO A 110 -2.13 3.61 15.57
N MET A 111 -0.84 3.80 15.84
CA MET A 111 0.27 3.27 15.05
C MET A 111 1.40 2.86 15.99
N ILE A 112 2.30 1.99 15.53
CA ILE A 112 3.46 1.55 16.30
C ILE A 112 4.74 2.13 15.67
N VAL A 113 5.63 2.67 16.51
CA VAL A 113 7.00 3.01 16.15
C VAL A 113 7.90 1.99 16.84
N LEU A 114 8.46 1.08 16.04
CA LEU A 114 9.34 0.02 16.49
C LEU A 114 10.80 0.42 16.25
N ARG A 115 11.56 0.69 17.33
CA ARG A 115 12.94 1.09 17.24
C ARG A 115 13.85 -0.05 17.68
N THR A 116 14.60 -0.64 16.75
CA THR A 116 15.57 -1.69 16.98
C THR A 116 16.85 -1.42 16.18
N PRO A 117 18.01 -1.96 16.57
CA PRO A 117 19.24 -1.78 15.81
C PRO A 117 19.12 -2.32 14.38
N LYS A 118 19.73 -1.65 13.42
CA LYS A 118 19.85 -2.20 12.06
C LYS A 118 20.69 -3.48 12.07
N GLY A 119 20.23 -4.53 11.39
CA GLY A 119 20.90 -5.83 11.43
C GLY A 119 20.80 -6.53 12.80
N TRP A 120 19.74 -6.20 13.55
CA TRP A 120 19.47 -6.75 14.88
C TRP A 120 19.53 -8.27 14.87
N THR A 121 20.18 -8.82 15.92
CA THR A 121 20.56 -10.24 16.07
C THR A 121 21.64 -10.76 15.11
N GLY A 122 22.16 -9.90 14.25
CA GLY A 122 23.29 -10.23 13.37
C GLY A 122 24.65 -10.13 14.09
N PRO A 123 25.75 -10.29 13.36
CA PRO A 123 27.09 -10.12 13.90
C PRO A 123 27.28 -8.70 14.47
N LYS A 124 27.81 -8.60 15.68
CA LYS A 124 28.10 -7.30 16.31
C LYS A 124 29.24 -6.56 15.61
N ASN A 125 30.31 -7.30 15.30
CA ASN A 125 31.52 -6.79 14.65
C ASN A 125 32.03 -7.79 13.61
N VAL A 126 32.57 -7.26 12.51
CA VAL A 126 33.30 -8.02 11.47
C VAL A 126 34.55 -7.22 11.11
N ASP A 127 35.72 -7.83 11.10
CA ASP A 127 37.02 -7.22 10.79
C ASP A 127 37.28 -5.92 11.60
N GLY A 128 36.94 -5.95 12.89
CA GLY A 128 37.10 -4.83 13.80
C GLY A 128 36.11 -3.67 13.59
N LYS A 129 35.13 -3.81 12.69
CA LYS A 129 34.12 -2.78 12.39
C LYS A 129 32.75 -3.21 12.96
N GLN A 130 32.06 -2.26 13.57
CA GLN A 130 30.70 -2.47 14.04
C GLN A 130 29.76 -2.72 12.84
N ILE A 131 28.98 -3.79 12.90
CA ILE A 131 27.99 -4.19 11.90
C ILE A 131 26.59 -3.88 12.45
N GLU A 132 26.12 -4.63 13.46
CA GLU A 132 24.82 -4.37 14.07
C GLU A 132 24.72 -2.93 14.59
N GLY A 133 23.59 -2.29 14.33
CA GLY A 133 23.37 -0.88 14.71
C GLY A 133 24.12 0.12 13.81
N SER A 134 24.63 -0.31 12.68
CA SER A 134 25.31 0.56 11.72
C SER A 134 24.81 0.33 10.28
N PHE A 135 25.15 1.24 9.37
CA PHE A 135 24.85 1.08 7.93
C PHE A 135 25.46 -0.18 7.32
N ARG A 136 26.53 -0.73 7.91
CA ARG A 136 27.21 -1.94 7.40
C ARG A 136 26.37 -3.19 7.48
N ALA A 137 25.31 -3.19 8.28
CA ALA A 137 24.33 -4.26 8.32
C ALA A 137 23.34 -4.23 7.13
N HIS A 138 23.49 -3.30 6.20
CA HIS A 138 22.68 -3.28 4.99
C HIS A 138 23.09 -4.41 4.04
N GLN A 139 22.15 -5.14 3.48
CA GLN A 139 22.36 -6.31 2.62
C GLN A 139 23.01 -7.49 3.37
N VAL A 140 24.27 -7.82 3.06
CA VAL A 140 24.99 -8.96 3.62
C VAL A 140 25.98 -8.49 4.66
N PRO A 141 25.77 -8.79 5.94
CA PRO A 141 26.66 -8.31 7.01
C PRO A 141 28.02 -9.04 7.04
N LEU A 142 28.13 -10.20 6.40
CA LEU A 142 29.32 -11.03 6.31
C LEU A 142 29.55 -11.45 4.86
N MET A 143 30.66 -11.01 4.25
CA MET A 143 31.09 -11.45 2.92
C MET A 143 31.91 -12.73 3.07
N MET A 144 31.77 -13.68 2.13
CA MET A 144 32.56 -14.95 2.15
C MET A 144 33.84 -14.82 1.29
N ASP A 145 34.49 -13.69 1.37
CA ASP A 145 35.73 -13.34 0.68
C ASP A 145 36.99 -13.64 1.51
N SER A 146 36.81 -14.06 2.77
CA SER A 146 37.87 -14.43 3.69
C SER A 146 37.55 -15.77 4.37
N PRO A 147 38.52 -16.67 4.53
CA PRO A 147 38.30 -17.93 5.27
C PRO A 147 37.85 -17.74 6.70
N GLU A 148 38.22 -16.62 7.34
CA GLU A 148 37.86 -16.30 8.72
C GLU A 148 36.36 -15.97 8.86
N HIS A 149 35.70 -15.57 7.79
CA HIS A 149 34.27 -15.22 7.80
C HIS A 149 33.36 -16.46 7.91
N LEU A 150 33.81 -17.63 7.41
CA LEU A 150 33.01 -18.85 7.49
C LEU A 150 32.70 -19.29 8.94
N PRO A 151 33.68 -19.36 9.86
CA PRO A 151 33.40 -19.62 11.27
C PRO A 151 32.51 -18.57 11.93
N MET A 152 32.64 -17.29 11.54
CA MET A 152 31.78 -16.22 12.06
C MET A 152 30.34 -16.39 11.58
N LEU A 153 30.12 -16.77 10.33
CA LEU A 153 28.80 -17.07 9.79
C LEU A 153 28.18 -18.27 10.52
N GLU A 154 28.96 -19.35 10.71
CA GLU A 154 28.50 -20.52 11.45
C GLU A 154 28.12 -20.16 12.88
N GLN A 155 28.94 -19.39 13.59
CA GLN A 155 28.63 -18.93 14.94
C GLN A 155 27.35 -18.10 14.98
N TRP A 156 27.17 -17.20 14.02
CA TRP A 156 25.95 -16.41 13.93
C TRP A 156 24.72 -17.27 13.70
N LEU A 157 24.75 -18.19 12.72
CA LEU A 157 23.64 -19.09 12.45
C LEU A 157 23.32 -20.02 13.62
N ARG A 158 24.35 -20.54 14.31
CA ARG A 158 24.18 -21.37 15.51
C ARG A 158 23.61 -20.59 16.70
N SER A 159 23.77 -19.27 16.75
CA SER A 159 23.18 -18.45 17.82
C SER A 159 21.64 -18.44 17.82
N TYR A 160 21.02 -18.89 16.73
CA TYR A 160 19.58 -19.06 16.62
C TYR A 160 19.09 -20.44 17.10
N HIS A 161 19.99 -21.32 17.53
CA HIS A 161 19.67 -22.67 18.04
C HIS A 161 18.76 -23.47 17.08
N PRO A 162 19.15 -23.63 15.80
CA PRO A 162 18.30 -24.32 14.82
C PRO A 162 17.96 -25.76 15.22
N GLU A 163 18.81 -26.42 16.02
CA GLU A 163 18.59 -27.74 16.58
C GLU A 163 17.40 -27.84 17.56
N GLU A 164 16.98 -26.70 18.12
CA GLU A 164 15.78 -26.60 18.98
C GLU A 164 14.51 -26.36 18.16
N LEU A 165 14.66 -25.95 16.89
CA LEU A 165 13.56 -25.57 16.03
C LEU A 165 13.19 -26.63 15.00
N PHE A 166 14.17 -27.43 14.58
CA PHE A 166 14.03 -28.42 13.51
C PHE A 166 14.50 -29.80 13.94
N ASP A 167 13.83 -30.83 13.42
CA ASP A 167 14.24 -32.20 13.59
C ASP A 167 15.45 -32.58 12.69
N GLU A 168 15.94 -33.80 12.83
CA GLU A 168 17.06 -34.35 12.05
C GLU A 168 16.85 -34.35 10.52
N ASN A 169 15.58 -34.24 10.06
CA ASN A 169 15.19 -34.14 8.66
C ASN A 169 14.96 -32.70 8.20
N GLY A 170 15.29 -31.73 9.05
CA GLY A 170 15.08 -30.30 8.78
C GLY A 170 13.61 -29.88 8.79
N LYS A 171 12.71 -30.65 9.39
CA LYS A 171 11.31 -30.28 9.56
C LYS A 171 11.11 -29.55 10.89
N LEU A 172 10.26 -28.53 10.88
CA LEU A 172 9.86 -27.83 12.09
C LEU A 172 9.29 -28.83 13.11
N ILE A 173 9.76 -28.76 14.37
CA ILE A 173 9.26 -29.64 15.45
C ILE A 173 7.74 -29.45 15.65
N PRO A 174 7.02 -30.53 16.09
CA PRO A 174 5.56 -30.51 16.18
C PRO A 174 5.00 -29.38 17.06
N GLU A 175 5.67 -29.07 18.16
CA GLU A 175 5.27 -28.04 19.11
C GLU A 175 5.23 -26.64 18.46
N LEU A 176 6.24 -26.29 17.68
CA LEU A 176 6.30 -25.03 16.95
C LEU A 176 5.33 -25.03 15.76
N LYS A 177 5.20 -26.18 15.10
CA LYS A 177 4.23 -26.32 14.00
C LYS A 177 2.79 -26.13 14.48
N ALA A 178 2.48 -26.53 15.72
CA ALA A 178 1.15 -26.37 16.32
C ALA A 178 0.79 -24.89 16.59
N LEU A 179 1.80 -24.00 16.69
CA LEU A 179 1.58 -22.55 16.84
C LEU A 179 1.15 -21.88 15.52
N ALA A 180 1.35 -22.54 14.38
CA ALA A 180 0.96 -22.00 13.09
C ALA A 180 -0.57 -21.85 13.00
N PRO A 181 -1.08 -20.70 12.53
CA PRO A 181 -2.51 -20.49 12.42
C PRO A 181 -3.16 -21.51 11.47
N THR A 182 -4.40 -21.89 11.75
CA THR A 182 -5.19 -22.83 10.95
C THR A 182 -6.45 -22.17 10.40
N GLY A 183 -7.07 -22.77 9.36
CA GLY A 183 -8.30 -22.26 8.77
C GLY A 183 -8.16 -20.81 8.30
N GLU A 184 -9.17 -20.00 8.58
CA GLU A 184 -9.25 -18.58 8.17
C GLU A 184 -8.25 -17.65 8.88
N HIS A 185 -7.58 -18.12 9.92
CA HIS A 185 -6.48 -17.37 10.54
C HIS A 185 -5.21 -17.35 9.66
N ARG A 186 -5.11 -18.24 8.67
CA ARG A 186 -4.01 -18.23 7.69
C ARG A 186 -4.26 -17.14 6.64
N ILE A 187 -3.24 -16.33 6.33
CA ILE A 187 -3.36 -15.27 5.33
C ILE A 187 -3.90 -15.82 3.99
N GLY A 188 -3.41 -16.95 3.52
CA GLY A 188 -3.85 -17.55 2.24
C GLY A 188 -5.26 -18.16 2.26
N ALA A 189 -5.86 -18.36 3.44
CA ALA A 189 -7.21 -18.91 3.60
C ALA A 189 -8.20 -17.87 4.12
N ASN A 190 -7.73 -16.74 4.64
CA ASN A 190 -8.58 -15.66 5.12
C ASN A 190 -9.31 -14.99 3.93
N PRO A 191 -10.67 -14.95 3.94
CA PRO A 191 -11.40 -14.35 2.84
C PRO A 191 -11.11 -12.86 2.64
N HIS A 192 -10.74 -12.13 3.70
CA HIS A 192 -10.34 -10.73 3.61
C HIS A 192 -8.92 -10.52 3.08
N ALA A 193 -8.04 -11.51 3.24
CA ALA A 193 -6.66 -11.46 2.76
C ALA A 193 -6.50 -12.12 1.37
N ASN A 194 -7.34 -13.08 1.04
CA ASN A 194 -7.41 -13.71 -0.27
C ASN A 194 -8.41 -12.96 -1.15
N GLY A 195 -7.93 -12.02 -1.95
CA GLY A 195 -8.75 -11.09 -2.74
C GLY A 195 -9.74 -11.72 -3.71
N GLY A 196 -9.64 -13.03 -3.98
CA GLY A 196 -10.59 -13.74 -4.83
C GLY A 196 -11.89 -14.15 -4.14
N LEU A 197 -11.87 -14.36 -2.82
CA LEU A 197 -13.01 -14.94 -2.09
C LEU A 197 -14.15 -13.96 -1.82
N LEU A 198 -13.84 -12.68 -1.62
CA LEU A 198 -14.83 -11.63 -1.37
C LEU A 198 -15.06 -10.74 -2.61
N MET A 199 -14.49 -11.09 -3.75
CA MET A 199 -14.70 -10.35 -5.00
C MET A 199 -16.11 -10.57 -5.52
N HIS A 200 -16.82 -9.48 -5.76
CA HIS A 200 -18.01 -9.47 -6.59
C HIS A 200 -17.64 -9.10 -8.02
N GLN A 201 -18.21 -9.81 -8.99
CA GLN A 201 -18.01 -9.47 -10.37
C GLN A 201 -18.54 -8.06 -10.64
N LEU A 202 -17.76 -7.26 -11.36
CA LEU A 202 -18.15 -5.92 -11.72
C LEU A 202 -19.27 -5.97 -12.77
N ARG A 203 -20.37 -5.29 -12.49
CA ARG A 203 -21.46 -5.09 -13.44
C ARG A 203 -21.09 -3.92 -14.35
N LEU A 204 -21.10 -4.15 -15.64
CA LEU A 204 -20.72 -3.17 -16.65
C LEU A 204 -21.93 -2.83 -17.52
N PRO A 205 -22.12 -1.55 -17.89
CA PRO A 205 -23.09 -1.18 -18.94
C PRO A 205 -22.56 -1.61 -20.30
N ASP A 206 -23.43 -1.66 -21.32
CA ASP A 206 -22.98 -1.89 -22.68
C ASP A 206 -22.20 -0.66 -23.18
N PHE A 207 -20.94 -0.83 -23.49
CA PHE A 207 -20.09 0.28 -23.96
C PHE A 207 -20.55 0.89 -25.27
N ARG A 208 -21.37 0.17 -26.07
CA ARG A 208 -21.91 0.65 -27.35
C ARG A 208 -22.88 1.81 -27.14
N ASP A 209 -23.54 1.88 -25.99
CA ASP A 209 -24.50 2.96 -25.66
C ASP A 209 -23.80 4.33 -25.48
N TYR A 210 -22.46 4.31 -25.35
CA TYR A 210 -21.62 5.52 -25.21
C TYR A 210 -20.87 5.87 -26.51
N GLY A 211 -21.19 5.19 -27.61
CA GLY A 211 -20.61 5.46 -28.91
C GLY A 211 -21.21 6.72 -29.54
N LEU A 212 -20.35 7.64 -30.03
CA LEU A 212 -20.80 8.78 -30.81
C LEU A 212 -21.30 8.32 -32.19
N ASN A 213 -22.50 8.75 -32.55
CA ASN A 213 -22.99 8.53 -33.92
C ASN A 213 -22.34 9.55 -34.87
N VAL A 214 -21.44 9.07 -35.73
CA VAL A 214 -20.70 9.89 -36.70
C VAL A 214 -21.21 9.54 -38.11
N PRO A 215 -22.26 10.22 -38.63
CA PRO A 215 -22.87 9.88 -39.91
C PRO A 215 -21.97 10.18 -41.10
N ALA A 216 -21.00 11.08 -40.98
CA ALA A 216 -20.01 11.37 -42.02
C ALA A 216 -18.68 11.83 -41.38
N PRO A 217 -17.56 11.63 -42.07
CA PRO A 217 -16.26 12.12 -41.57
C PRO A 217 -16.28 13.63 -41.33
N GLY A 218 -15.85 14.06 -40.11
CA GLY A 218 -15.80 15.47 -39.71
C GLY A 218 -17.16 16.08 -39.36
N SER A 219 -18.26 15.34 -39.34
CA SER A 219 -19.59 15.86 -39.01
C SER A 219 -19.88 16.02 -37.51
N VAL A 220 -19.08 15.40 -36.67
CA VAL A 220 -19.25 15.40 -35.21
C VAL A 220 -17.91 15.67 -34.55
N GLU A 221 -17.91 16.60 -33.61
CA GLU A 221 -16.82 16.79 -32.66
C GLU A 221 -17.17 16.08 -31.35
N GLY A 222 -16.34 15.15 -30.93
CA GLY A 222 -16.52 14.40 -29.68
C GLY A 222 -15.29 14.46 -28.81
N GLN A 223 -15.50 14.22 -27.52
CA GLN A 223 -14.42 14.17 -26.54
C GLN A 223 -14.51 12.84 -25.80
N ASP A 224 -13.59 11.96 -26.11
CA ASP A 224 -13.51 10.60 -25.56
C ASP A 224 -13.59 10.53 -24.03
N MET A 225 -12.98 11.48 -23.32
CA MET A 225 -12.99 11.53 -21.86
C MET A 225 -14.35 11.91 -21.27
N ILE A 226 -15.19 12.65 -22.00
CA ILE A 226 -16.57 12.96 -21.57
C ILE A 226 -17.41 11.68 -21.65
N GLU A 227 -17.34 10.97 -22.75
CA GLU A 227 -18.06 9.69 -22.93
C GLU A 227 -17.58 8.63 -21.93
N LEU A 228 -16.26 8.57 -21.68
CA LEU A 228 -15.70 7.73 -20.63
C LEU A 228 -16.23 8.13 -19.25
N GLY A 229 -16.39 9.42 -18.98
CA GLY A 229 -16.97 9.91 -17.72
C GLY A 229 -18.40 9.41 -17.51
N ALA A 230 -19.23 9.43 -18.54
CA ALA A 230 -20.59 8.90 -18.53
C ALA A 230 -20.59 7.36 -18.32
N TYR A 231 -19.72 6.65 -19.01
CA TYR A 231 -19.55 5.20 -18.82
C TYR A 231 -19.14 4.85 -17.38
N VAL A 232 -18.13 5.54 -16.82
CA VAL A 232 -17.64 5.28 -15.47
C VAL A 232 -18.69 5.66 -14.42
N ARG A 233 -19.48 6.72 -14.63
CA ARG A 233 -20.66 7.05 -13.82
C ARG A 233 -21.59 5.85 -13.70
N ASP A 234 -21.94 5.24 -14.82
CA ASP A 234 -22.89 4.14 -14.84
C ASP A 234 -22.29 2.84 -14.30
N VAL A 235 -20.99 2.59 -14.46
CA VAL A 235 -20.28 1.54 -13.73
C VAL A 235 -20.39 1.74 -12.23
N ILE A 236 -20.17 2.95 -11.70
CA ILE A 236 -20.32 3.26 -10.28
C ILE A 236 -21.76 3.00 -9.84
N LYS A 237 -22.73 3.52 -10.59
CA LYS A 237 -24.16 3.38 -10.30
C LYS A 237 -24.60 1.93 -10.23
N LEU A 238 -24.20 1.10 -11.17
CA LEU A 238 -24.51 -0.34 -11.21
C LEU A 238 -23.92 -1.12 -10.03
N ASN A 239 -22.81 -0.65 -9.46
CA ASN A 239 -22.08 -1.34 -8.40
C ASN A 239 -22.13 -0.61 -7.05
N MET A 240 -23.09 0.29 -6.86
CA MET A 240 -23.21 1.09 -5.65
C MET A 240 -23.56 0.24 -4.42
N ASP A 241 -24.36 -0.80 -4.58
CA ASP A 241 -24.75 -1.74 -3.54
C ASP A 241 -23.57 -2.60 -3.05
N SER A 242 -22.76 -3.11 -3.97
CA SER A 242 -21.58 -3.93 -3.66
C SER A 242 -20.35 -3.10 -3.29
N ARG A 243 -20.33 -1.82 -3.63
CA ARG A 243 -19.25 -0.86 -3.39
C ARG A 243 -17.87 -1.38 -3.83
N ASN A 244 -17.83 -2.22 -4.86
CA ASN A 244 -16.64 -2.92 -5.35
C ASN A 244 -15.85 -2.14 -6.42
N PHE A 245 -16.30 -0.94 -6.80
CA PHE A 245 -15.61 -0.05 -7.74
C PHE A 245 -15.33 1.32 -7.13
N ARG A 246 -14.15 1.87 -7.39
CA ARG A 246 -13.72 3.19 -6.93
C ARG A 246 -12.72 3.80 -7.91
N VAL A 247 -12.84 5.09 -8.12
CA VAL A 247 -11.88 5.89 -8.90
C VAL A 247 -10.81 6.46 -7.96
N PHE A 248 -9.57 6.48 -8.43
CA PHE A 248 -8.44 7.10 -7.73
C PHE A 248 -7.73 8.07 -8.67
N GLY A 249 -7.50 9.27 -8.21
CA GLY A 249 -6.80 10.31 -8.94
C GLY A 249 -5.99 11.23 -8.02
N PRO A 250 -5.07 12.02 -8.58
CA PRO A 250 -4.34 13.07 -7.88
C PRO A 250 -5.02 14.44 -8.08
N ASP A 251 -6.30 14.56 -7.73
CA ASP A 251 -7.13 15.76 -7.93
C ASP A 251 -7.37 16.12 -9.42
N GLU A 252 -7.42 15.12 -10.28
CA GLU A 252 -7.54 15.36 -11.74
C GLU A 252 -8.85 14.84 -12.34
N THR A 253 -9.83 14.43 -11.55
CA THR A 253 -11.07 13.84 -12.06
C THR A 253 -11.83 14.84 -12.93
N MET A 254 -12.00 16.08 -12.49
CA MET A 254 -12.70 17.10 -13.28
C MET A 254 -11.85 17.63 -14.44
N SER A 255 -10.58 17.88 -14.23
CA SER A 255 -9.67 18.40 -15.28
C SER A 255 -9.50 17.39 -16.42
N ASN A 256 -9.65 16.10 -16.15
CA ASN A 256 -9.72 15.04 -17.16
C ASN A 256 -11.13 14.80 -17.73
N ARG A 257 -12.06 15.75 -17.50
CA ARG A 257 -13.43 15.75 -18.06
C ARG A 257 -14.30 14.56 -17.63
N LEU A 258 -14.02 13.99 -16.45
CA LEU A 258 -14.77 12.90 -15.88
C LEU A 258 -15.88 13.38 -14.92
N SER A 259 -16.35 14.62 -15.10
CA SER A 259 -17.32 15.27 -14.20
C SER A 259 -18.67 14.52 -14.09
N HIS A 260 -19.08 13.76 -15.10
CA HIS A 260 -20.27 12.91 -15.04
C HIS A 260 -20.28 11.94 -13.85
N ILE A 261 -19.10 11.56 -13.34
CA ILE A 261 -18.97 10.69 -12.16
C ILE A 261 -19.68 11.32 -10.95
N PHE A 262 -19.61 12.62 -10.82
CA PHE A 262 -20.20 13.36 -9.69
C PHE A 262 -21.72 13.53 -9.75
N GLU A 263 -22.37 13.04 -10.79
CA GLU A 263 -23.83 12.91 -10.85
C GLU A 263 -24.37 11.80 -9.93
N VAL A 264 -23.53 10.82 -9.55
CA VAL A 264 -23.94 9.65 -8.77
C VAL A 264 -23.13 9.40 -7.49
N THR A 265 -22.03 10.13 -7.30
CA THR A 265 -21.17 9.97 -6.12
C THR A 265 -20.34 11.22 -5.89
N ASP A 266 -19.70 11.30 -4.71
CA ASP A 266 -18.77 12.35 -4.34
C ASP A 266 -17.34 11.82 -4.22
N ARG A 267 -16.41 12.76 -3.94
CA ARG A 267 -15.09 12.43 -3.39
C ARG A 267 -15.22 12.00 -1.94
N GLU A 268 -14.55 10.94 -1.56
CA GLU A 268 -14.44 10.55 -0.14
C GLU A 268 -13.45 11.47 0.58
N TRP A 269 -13.95 12.15 1.62
CA TRP A 269 -13.19 13.11 2.38
C TRP A 269 -13.63 13.11 3.85
N ASN A 270 -12.72 12.78 4.76
CA ASN A 270 -12.96 12.72 6.20
C ASN A 270 -12.11 13.71 7.02
N ALA A 271 -11.60 14.76 6.38
CA ALA A 271 -11.15 15.98 7.05
C ALA A 271 -12.29 17.00 7.11
N GLU A 272 -12.02 18.21 7.55
CA GLU A 272 -12.99 19.30 7.54
C GLU A 272 -13.55 19.56 6.14
N ARG A 273 -14.84 19.84 6.06
CA ARG A 273 -15.55 20.22 4.85
C ARG A 273 -16.18 21.60 5.06
N LEU A 274 -16.05 22.48 4.08
CA LEU A 274 -16.60 23.82 4.09
C LEU A 274 -17.85 23.89 3.22
N ASP A 275 -18.72 24.89 3.47
CA ASP A 275 -19.92 25.09 2.67
C ASP A 275 -19.65 25.44 1.20
N THR A 276 -18.43 25.86 0.89
CA THR A 276 -17.95 26.13 -0.47
C THR A 276 -17.41 24.92 -1.19
N ASP A 277 -17.26 23.79 -0.51
CA ASP A 277 -16.76 22.57 -1.14
C ASP A 277 -17.85 21.88 -1.94
N GLU A 278 -17.48 21.38 -3.11
CA GLU A 278 -18.38 20.65 -3.99
C GLU A 278 -17.95 19.19 -4.10
N PHE A 279 -18.95 18.30 -4.13
CA PHE A 279 -18.75 16.86 -4.32
C PHE A 279 -17.81 16.23 -3.28
N LEU A 280 -17.92 16.61 -2.01
CA LEU A 280 -17.20 16.00 -0.89
C LEU A 280 -18.18 15.30 0.06
N SER A 281 -17.93 14.05 0.39
CA SER A 281 -18.72 13.31 1.39
C SER A 281 -17.84 12.30 2.15
N ALA A 282 -18.37 11.80 3.27
CA ALA A 282 -17.68 10.78 4.04
C ALA A 282 -17.66 9.39 3.36
N SER A 283 -18.42 9.21 2.27
CA SER A 283 -18.66 7.88 1.66
C SER A 283 -18.52 7.88 0.13
N GLY A 284 -17.84 8.84 -0.44
CA GLY A 284 -17.67 8.96 -1.89
C GLY A 284 -17.00 7.75 -2.55
N ARG A 285 -17.21 7.61 -3.86
CA ARG A 285 -16.56 6.57 -4.66
C ARG A 285 -15.38 7.08 -5.48
N VAL A 286 -15.05 8.35 -5.33
CA VAL A 286 -13.85 8.97 -5.89
C VAL A 286 -12.88 9.28 -4.77
N MET A 287 -11.62 8.94 -4.95
CA MET A 287 -10.53 9.31 -4.06
C MET A 287 -9.55 10.16 -4.86
N ASP A 288 -9.86 11.45 -4.95
CA ASP A 288 -8.93 12.45 -5.42
C ASP A 288 -8.01 12.84 -4.25
N GLY A 289 -6.83 12.25 -4.26
CA GLY A 289 -5.84 12.42 -3.19
C GLY A 289 -4.98 13.66 -3.35
N MET A 290 -3.78 13.63 -2.78
CA MET A 290 -2.79 14.67 -2.95
C MET A 290 -2.29 14.75 -4.40
N LEU A 291 -1.89 15.95 -4.85
CA LEU A 291 -1.25 16.19 -6.15
C LEU A 291 0.11 15.50 -6.24
N SER A 292 0.10 14.18 -6.33
CA SER A 292 1.29 13.37 -6.47
C SER A 292 1.06 12.30 -7.53
N ALA A 293 1.80 12.36 -8.61
CA ALA A 293 1.85 11.31 -9.63
C ALA A 293 2.45 10.00 -9.06
N ASP A 294 3.20 10.09 -7.98
CA ASP A 294 3.71 8.96 -7.19
C ASP A 294 2.63 8.45 -6.22
N ARG A 295 1.67 7.92 -6.75
CA ARG A 295 0.53 7.10 -6.30
C ARG A 295 0.37 6.83 -4.80
N PRO A 296 -0.60 7.49 -4.15
CA PRO A 296 -1.20 7.05 -2.88
C PRO A 296 -1.73 5.61 -2.93
N SER A 297 -1.98 5.10 -4.14
CA SER A 297 -2.60 3.78 -4.39
C SER A 297 -1.86 2.57 -3.81
N ARG A 298 -0.56 2.63 -3.53
CA ARG A 298 0.15 1.49 -2.91
C ARG A 298 -0.16 1.37 -1.42
N LEU A 299 -0.24 2.48 -0.70
CA LEU A 299 -0.63 2.46 0.72
C LEU A 299 -2.13 2.22 0.84
N PHE A 300 -2.95 2.88 0.03
CA PHE A 300 -4.41 2.70 0.04
C PHE A 300 -4.84 1.27 -0.35
N ARG A 301 -4.13 0.56 -1.22
CA ARG A 301 -4.37 -0.88 -1.42
C ARG A 301 -4.07 -1.70 -0.17
N LYS A 302 -3.05 -1.33 0.59
CA LYS A 302 -2.75 -1.97 1.87
C LYS A 302 -3.70 -1.51 2.97
N LEU A 303 -4.14 -0.25 2.95
CA LEU A 303 -5.06 0.33 3.94
C LEU A 303 -6.48 -0.22 3.86
N ARG A 304 -6.92 -0.73 2.72
CA ARG A 304 -8.28 -1.22 2.55
C ARG A 304 -8.46 -2.73 2.65
N GLY A 305 -7.46 -3.45 3.11
CA GLY A 305 -7.57 -4.91 3.25
C GLY A 305 -8.38 -5.53 2.12
N VAL A 306 -7.70 -5.91 1.05
CA VAL A 306 -8.15 -7.00 0.17
C VAL A 306 -9.45 -6.84 -0.61
N HIS A 307 -9.83 -5.64 -1.06
CA HIS A 307 -10.70 -5.57 -2.22
C HIS A 307 -9.89 -5.10 -3.43
N PRO A 308 -9.74 -5.92 -4.48
CA PRO A 308 -9.18 -5.45 -5.74
C PRO A 308 -10.15 -4.40 -6.30
N HIS A 309 -9.81 -3.14 -6.13
CA HIS A 309 -10.47 -2.07 -6.82
C HIS A 309 -9.84 -1.95 -8.20
N TYR A 310 -10.64 -2.00 -9.25
CA TYR A 310 -10.20 -1.63 -10.58
C TYR A 310 -9.79 -0.16 -10.54
N ARG A 311 -8.62 0.09 -11.08
CA ARG A 311 -7.99 1.39 -11.10
C ARG A 311 -8.07 1.98 -12.49
N LEU A 312 -8.66 3.16 -12.62
CA LEU A 312 -8.43 4.02 -13.76
C LEU A 312 -7.48 5.15 -13.31
N ASP A 313 -6.22 5.05 -13.68
CA ASP A 313 -5.31 6.20 -13.70
C ASP A 313 -5.34 6.83 -15.09
N GLY A 314 -4.81 8.04 -15.23
CA GLY A 314 -4.80 8.74 -16.52
C GLY A 314 -4.15 7.95 -17.65
N GLY A 315 -3.21 7.03 -17.36
CA GLY A 315 -2.64 6.08 -18.32
C GLY A 315 -3.60 4.96 -18.70
N THR A 316 -4.33 4.42 -17.74
CA THR A 316 -5.32 3.35 -17.96
C THR A 316 -6.57 3.90 -18.64
N ALA A 317 -7.01 5.13 -18.29
CA ALA A 317 -8.09 5.80 -19.00
C ALA A 317 -7.75 6.05 -20.46
N ARG A 318 -6.52 6.46 -20.79
CA ARG A 318 -6.05 6.55 -22.18
C ARG A 318 -6.05 5.21 -22.90
N GLN A 319 -5.66 4.11 -22.23
CA GLN A 319 -5.66 2.78 -22.82
C GLN A 319 -7.08 2.27 -23.10
N VAL A 320 -8.02 2.54 -22.20
CA VAL A 320 -9.45 2.21 -22.39
C VAL A 320 -10.03 3.07 -23.51
N ALA A 321 -9.78 4.38 -23.53
CA ALA A 321 -10.22 5.28 -24.60
C ALA A 321 -9.63 4.89 -25.96
N GLN A 322 -8.34 4.51 -26.03
CA GLN A 322 -7.72 3.98 -27.23
C GLN A 322 -8.28 2.62 -27.65
N GLY A 323 -8.74 1.80 -26.69
CA GLY A 323 -9.46 0.55 -26.95
C GLY A 323 -10.83 0.77 -27.59
N LEU A 324 -11.54 1.82 -27.15
CA LEU A 324 -12.85 2.22 -27.68
C LEU A 324 -12.75 2.85 -29.09
N GLN A 325 -11.62 3.42 -29.48
CA GLN A 325 -11.37 4.00 -30.79
C GLN A 325 -10.97 2.98 -31.87
N ARG A 326 -10.67 1.73 -31.50
CA ARG A 326 -10.37 0.68 -32.47
C ARG A 326 -11.69 0.02 -32.94
N PRO A 327 -11.94 -0.07 -34.26
CA PRO A 327 -13.11 -0.80 -34.75
C PRO A 327 -13.05 -2.24 -34.23
N ALA A 328 -14.19 -2.71 -33.75
CA ALA A 328 -14.35 -3.99 -33.08
C ALA A 328 -13.98 -5.18 -34.00
N VAL A 329 -12.75 -5.62 -33.94
CA VAL A 329 -12.30 -6.96 -34.30
C VAL A 329 -11.30 -7.45 -33.23
N ALA A 330 -11.73 -7.48 -32.00
CA ALA A 330 -11.06 -8.26 -30.97
C ALA A 330 -12.14 -8.96 -30.17
N SER A 331 -12.22 -10.29 -30.37
CA SER A 331 -13.16 -11.17 -29.68
C SER A 331 -13.19 -10.90 -28.18
N ALA A 332 -14.37 -10.91 -27.59
CA ALA A 332 -14.65 -10.74 -26.17
C ALA A 332 -13.84 -11.68 -25.24
N ASP A 333 -13.21 -12.71 -25.79
CA ASP A 333 -12.43 -13.71 -25.06
C ASP A 333 -11.06 -13.23 -24.58
N ARG A 334 -10.57 -12.06 -25.00
CA ARG A 334 -9.27 -11.51 -24.53
C ARG A 334 -9.35 -10.58 -23.34
N VAL A 335 -10.54 -10.20 -22.92
CA VAL A 335 -10.74 -9.33 -21.73
C VAL A 335 -10.84 -10.16 -20.45
N ALA A 336 -11.01 -11.47 -20.55
CA ALA A 336 -11.25 -12.36 -19.41
C ALA A 336 -10.01 -13.09 -18.86
N GLN A 337 -8.79 -12.82 -19.35
CA GLN A 337 -7.58 -13.44 -18.81
C GLN A 337 -6.64 -12.39 -18.17
N PRO A 338 -6.50 -12.40 -16.83
CA PRO A 338 -5.65 -11.44 -16.10
C PRO A 338 -4.15 -11.66 -16.24
N ASP A 339 -3.68 -12.79 -16.80
CA ASP A 339 -2.29 -13.23 -16.59
C ASP A 339 -1.30 -13.00 -17.74
N SER A 340 -1.71 -12.54 -18.91
CA SER A 340 -0.75 -12.41 -20.03
C SER A 340 -0.20 -10.98 -20.28
N GLY A 341 -0.74 -9.97 -19.59
CA GLY A 341 -0.35 -8.55 -19.80
C GLY A 341 0.84 -8.08 -18.94
N PHE A 342 1.07 -8.71 -17.81
CA PHE A 342 2.03 -8.21 -16.83
C PHE A 342 3.49 -8.62 -17.09
N GLN A 343 3.73 -9.71 -17.80
CA GLN A 343 5.09 -10.20 -18.10
C GLN A 343 5.73 -9.54 -19.33
N ARG A 344 4.99 -8.85 -20.18
CA ARG A 344 5.56 -8.22 -21.38
C ARG A 344 5.96 -6.75 -21.24
N MET A 345 5.73 -6.12 -20.11
CA MET A 345 6.17 -4.73 -19.85
C MET A 345 7.53 -4.61 -19.16
N ALA A 346 8.17 -5.73 -18.80
CA ALA A 346 9.51 -5.75 -18.20
C ALA A 346 10.68 -5.80 -19.20
N ALA A 347 10.40 -5.94 -20.49
CA ALA A 347 11.41 -6.00 -21.54
C ALA A 347 11.26 -4.82 -22.53
N GLY A 348 11.52 -3.61 -22.06
CA GLY A 348 11.81 -2.48 -22.96
C GLY A 348 13.27 -2.56 -23.43
N PRO A 349 13.58 -2.18 -24.69
CA PRO A 349 14.93 -2.29 -25.20
C PRO A 349 15.88 -1.38 -24.41
N GLN A 350 16.91 -1.97 -23.83
CA GLN A 350 18.06 -1.25 -23.29
C GLN A 350 18.73 -0.49 -24.45
N ARG A 351 18.62 0.83 -24.46
CA ARG A 351 19.49 1.65 -25.30
C ARG A 351 20.89 1.64 -24.68
N LEU A 352 21.81 0.92 -25.31
CA LEU A 352 23.22 1.06 -25.06
C LEU A 352 23.64 2.47 -25.48
N TYR A 353 24.08 3.28 -24.53
CA TYR A 353 24.82 4.51 -24.81
C TYR A 353 26.27 4.15 -25.12
N PRO A 354 26.85 4.62 -26.21
CA PRO A 354 28.26 4.45 -26.45
C PRO A 354 29.08 5.28 -25.45
N SER A 355 30.10 4.65 -24.88
CA SER A 355 31.11 5.27 -24.04
C SER A 355 31.88 6.30 -24.86
N GLY A 356 31.71 7.59 -24.59
CA GLY A 356 32.56 8.66 -25.10
C GLY A 356 33.77 8.87 -24.19
N PRO A 357 34.88 9.41 -24.74
CA PRO A 357 36.18 9.48 -24.06
C PRO A 357 36.18 10.56 -22.95
N GLY A 358 36.98 10.28 -21.91
CA GLY A 358 37.16 11.10 -20.74
C GLY A 358 37.67 12.52 -21.00
N PHE A 359 37.33 13.40 -20.07
CA PHE A 359 37.98 14.71 -19.89
C PHE A 359 38.88 14.68 -18.64
N PRO A 360 39.93 15.53 -18.60
CA PRO A 360 41.04 15.43 -17.66
C PRO A 360 40.75 15.76 -16.22
#